data_831200c0d6e9dee6180ca28bd9169fb5
#
_entry.id   831200c0d6e9dee6180ca28bd9169fb5
#
_cell.length_a   1.000
_cell.length_b   1.000
_cell.length_c   1.000
_cell.angle_alpha   90.00
_cell.angle_beta   90.00
_cell.angle_gamma   90.00
#
_symmetry.space_group_name_H-M   'P 1'
#
loop_
_entity.id
_entity.type
_entity.pdbx_description
1 polymer ?
#
loop_
_entity_poly.entity_id
_entity_poly.type
_entity_poly.pdbx_seq_one_letter_code
_entity_poly.pdbx_strand_id
1 'polypeptide(L)'
;MSKHTPLHAAHERAGASFTDFAGYDMPVRYESDLVEHHAVRESAGMFDLSHMAEISIVGPGAAEFLDYALSNRLSVLENHQAKYSLLLSAEGGVINLHTCTIVVDTIIEFPT
;
A
#
# COMPACT_ATOMS: atom_id res chain seq x y z
N MET A 1 18.33 13.62 -1.70
CA MET A 1 17.10 14.44 -1.75
C MET A 1 15.93 13.49 -1.60
N SER A 2 15.07 13.69 -0.61
CA SER A 2 13.82 12.93 -0.43
C SER A 2 12.86 13.25 -1.59
N LYS A 3 12.08 12.28 -1.99
CA LYS A 3 11.00 12.47 -2.96
C LYS A 3 9.80 13.09 -2.27
N HIS A 4 9.01 13.85 -3.00
CA HIS A 4 7.74 14.38 -2.50
C HIS A 4 6.57 13.65 -3.16
N THR A 5 5.52 13.41 -2.39
CA THR A 5 4.25 12.91 -2.95
C THR A 5 3.53 14.04 -3.71
N PRO A 6 2.57 13.71 -4.59
CA PRO A 6 1.72 14.73 -5.22
C PRO A 6 0.95 15.62 -4.23
N LEU A 7 0.72 15.13 -3.01
CA LEU A 7 0.00 15.84 -1.95
C LEU A 7 0.91 16.63 -1.00
N HIS A 8 2.23 16.59 -1.17
CA HIS A 8 3.19 17.21 -0.26
C HIS A 8 2.83 18.67 0.08
N ALA A 9 2.56 19.51 -0.93
CA ALA A 9 2.17 20.91 -0.70
C ALA A 9 0.83 21.06 0.04
N ALA A 10 -0.07 20.07 -0.03
CA ALA A 10 -1.29 20.07 0.75
C ALA A 10 -1.00 19.76 2.22
N HIS A 11 -0.11 18.83 2.48
CA HIS A 11 0.35 18.49 3.83
C HIS A 11 1.06 19.66 4.50
N GLU A 12 1.95 20.38 3.78
CA GLU A 12 2.60 21.60 4.29
C GLU A 12 1.56 22.66 4.69
N ARG A 13 0.58 22.93 3.83
CA ARG A 13 -0.49 23.91 4.13
C ARG A 13 -1.35 23.50 5.32
N ALA A 14 -1.49 22.19 5.56
CA ALA A 14 -2.19 21.66 6.73
C ALA A 14 -1.34 21.62 8.01
N GLY A 15 -0.08 22.06 7.94
CA GLY A 15 0.81 22.13 9.09
C GLY A 15 1.43 20.78 9.48
N ALA A 16 1.56 19.86 8.55
CA ALA A 16 2.15 18.55 8.81
C ALA A 16 3.61 18.64 9.25
N SER A 17 3.99 17.78 10.20
CA SER A 17 5.39 17.41 10.45
C SER A 17 5.78 16.27 9.53
N PHE A 18 7.01 16.28 9.02
CA PHE A 18 7.46 15.30 8.03
C PHE A 18 8.59 14.40 8.56
N THR A 19 8.72 13.23 7.95
CA THR A 19 9.84 12.31 8.17
C THR A 19 10.24 11.62 6.87
N ASP A 20 11.49 11.16 6.77
CA ASP A 20 11.89 10.28 5.68
C ASP A 20 11.24 8.90 5.88
N PHE A 21 10.48 8.48 4.89
CA PHE A 21 9.88 7.15 4.81
C PHE A 21 10.15 6.55 3.44
N ALA A 22 11.03 5.57 3.38
CA ALA A 22 11.44 4.89 2.15
C ALA A 22 11.90 5.87 1.04
N GLY A 23 12.60 6.95 1.42
CA GLY A 23 13.10 7.98 0.51
C GLY A 23 12.07 9.03 0.10
N TYR A 24 10.88 9.00 0.66
CA TYR A 24 9.87 10.04 0.53
C TYR A 24 9.78 10.88 1.80
N ASP A 25 9.54 12.17 1.62
CA ASP A 25 9.22 13.10 2.71
C ASP A 25 7.73 13.00 3.02
N MET A 26 7.39 12.15 4.00
CA MET A 26 6.01 11.78 4.32
C MET A 26 5.51 12.50 5.57
N PRO A 27 4.22 12.90 5.59
CA PRO A 27 3.62 13.49 6.78
C PRO A 27 3.52 12.44 7.90
N VAL A 28 3.98 12.80 9.09
CA VAL A 28 3.89 11.96 10.30
C VAL A 28 2.66 12.31 11.11
N ARG A 29 2.40 13.61 11.29
CA ARG A 29 1.29 14.13 12.07
C ARG A 29 1.03 15.59 11.70
N TYR A 30 -0.16 16.07 12.07
CA TYR A 30 -0.54 17.47 11.88
C TYR A 30 -0.63 18.21 13.23
N GLU A 31 -1.30 17.64 14.20
CA GLU A 31 -1.47 18.22 15.52
C GLU A 31 -0.90 17.30 16.61
N SER A 32 -1.50 16.13 16.78
CA SER A 32 -1.15 15.18 17.82
C SER A 32 -1.47 13.77 17.38
N ASP A 33 -0.49 12.86 17.51
CA ASP A 33 -0.66 11.44 17.19
C ASP A 33 -1.87 10.82 17.90
N LEU A 34 -2.10 11.22 19.17
CA LEU A 34 -3.21 10.70 19.97
C LEU A 34 -4.57 11.19 19.47
N VAL A 35 -4.67 12.49 19.14
CA VAL A 35 -5.91 13.09 18.60
C VAL A 35 -6.25 12.47 17.25
N GLU A 36 -5.26 12.33 16.38
CA GLU A 36 -5.44 11.73 15.06
C GLU A 36 -5.78 10.23 15.14
N HIS A 37 -5.15 9.50 16.07
CA HIS A 37 -5.51 8.11 16.35
C HIS A 37 -6.97 7.96 16.79
N HIS A 38 -7.45 8.80 17.71
CA HIS A 38 -8.85 8.80 18.14
C HIS A 38 -9.81 9.16 17.00
N ALA A 39 -9.45 10.12 16.15
CA ALA A 39 -10.25 10.47 14.98
C ALA A 39 -10.46 9.28 14.04
N VAL A 40 -9.41 8.50 13.78
CA VAL A 40 -9.49 7.28 12.96
C VAL A 40 -10.38 6.21 13.62
N ARG A 41 -10.30 6.07 14.95
CA ARG A 41 -11.04 5.04 15.69
C ARG A 41 -12.51 5.36 15.91
N GLU A 42 -12.84 6.62 16.05
CA GLU A 42 -14.17 7.08 16.48
C GLU A 42 -14.97 7.75 15.35
N SER A 43 -14.31 8.13 14.27
CA SER A 43 -14.93 8.83 13.15
C SER A 43 -14.34 8.35 11.82
N ALA A 44 -13.39 9.11 11.26
CA ALA A 44 -12.72 8.78 10.00
C ALA A 44 -11.30 9.36 9.96
N GLY A 45 -10.42 8.68 9.21
CA GLY A 45 -9.08 9.17 8.89
C GLY A 45 -8.76 8.99 7.42
N MET A 46 -7.98 9.91 6.87
CA MET A 46 -7.47 9.84 5.50
C MET A 46 -5.94 9.79 5.53
N PHE A 47 -5.36 8.90 4.72
CA PHE A 47 -3.93 8.66 4.66
C PHE A 47 -3.42 8.89 3.24
N ASP A 48 -2.27 9.57 3.11
CA ASP A 48 -1.55 9.66 1.85
C ASP A 48 -0.75 8.38 1.63
N LEU A 49 -1.11 7.62 0.61
CA LEU A 49 -0.44 6.40 0.18
C LEU A 49 0.29 6.57 -1.16
N SER A 50 0.50 7.82 -1.60
CA SER A 50 1.08 8.12 -2.93
C SER A 50 2.55 7.70 -3.07
N HIS A 51 3.21 7.29 -1.98
CA HIS A 51 4.53 6.68 -2.01
C HIS A 51 4.50 5.20 -2.45
N MET A 52 3.32 4.60 -2.48
CA MET A 52 3.10 3.22 -2.90
C MET A 52 2.73 3.18 -4.38
N ALA A 53 3.18 2.16 -5.09
CA ALA A 53 2.77 1.92 -6.46
C ALA A 53 1.63 0.87 -6.50
N GLU A 54 0.79 0.98 -7.54
CA GLU A 54 -0.22 -0.02 -7.85
C GLU A 54 0.18 -0.76 -9.12
N ILE A 55 0.07 -2.08 -9.10
CA ILE A 55 0.36 -2.94 -10.25
C ILE A 55 -0.89 -3.74 -10.57
N SER A 56 -1.45 -3.53 -11.76
CA SER A 56 -2.58 -4.31 -12.26
C SER A 56 -2.08 -5.49 -13.08
N ILE A 57 -2.47 -6.70 -12.71
CA ILE A 57 -2.16 -7.93 -13.43
C ILE A 57 -3.46 -8.55 -13.92
N VAL A 58 -3.63 -8.63 -15.24
CA VAL A 58 -4.87 -8.98 -15.89
C VAL A 58 -4.67 -10.14 -16.86
N GLY A 59 -5.63 -11.03 -16.93
CA GLY A 59 -5.66 -12.12 -17.90
C GLY A 59 -5.93 -13.49 -17.27
N PRO A 60 -6.22 -14.51 -18.09
CA PRO A 60 -6.63 -15.82 -17.60
C PRO A 60 -5.57 -16.56 -16.77
N GLY A 61 -4.29 -16.20 -16.90
CA GLY A 61 -3.18 -16.74 -16.09
C GLY A 61 -2.76 -15.88 -14.91
N ALA A 62 -3.44 -14.76 -14.61
CA ALA A 62 -3.03 -13.81 -13.59
C ALA A 62 -2.93 -14.44 -12.19
N ALA A 63 -3.94 -15.21 -11.79
CA ALA A 63 -3.97 -15.86 -10.48
C ALA A 63 -2.86 -16.90 -10.30
N GLU A 64 -2.60 -17.70 -11.33
CA GLU A 64 -1.53 -18.70 -11.32
C GLU A 64 -0.15 -18.05 -11.30
N PHE A 65 0.03 -16.97 -12.07
CA PHE A 65 1.25 -16.19 -12.04
C PHE A 65 1.53 -15.63 -10.65
N LEU A 66 0.51 -15.12 -9.97
CA LEU A 66 0.66 -14.57 -8.64
C LEU A 66 0.93 -15.62 -7.57
N ASP A 67 0.30 -16.80 -7.67
CA ASP A 67 0.60 -17.93 -6.80
C ASP A 67 2.06 -18.41 -6.96
N TYR A 68 2.63 -18.23 -8.15
CA TYR A 68 4.03 -18.54 -8.42
C TYR A 68 4.99 -17.44 -7.93
N ALA A 69 4.64 -16.18 -8.15
CA ALA A 69 5.52 -15.05 -7.87
C ALA A 69 5.54 -14.64 -6.40
N LEU A 70 4.48 -14.89 -5.66
CA LEU A 70 4.30 -14.43 -4.29
C LEU A 70 4.23 -15.57 -3.29
N SER A 71 4.50 -15.25 -2.02
CA SER A 71 4.60 -16.26 -0.95
C SER A 71 3.26 -16.85 -0.51
N ASN A 72 2.14 -16.21 -0.87
CA ASN A 72 0.81 -16.65 -0.51
C ASN A 72 0.03 -17.14 -1.73
N ARG A 73 -0.88 -18.09 -1.49
CA ARG A 73 -1.81 -18.53 -2.52
C ARG A 73 -2.93 -17.50 -2.68
N LEU A 74 -2.97 -16.84 -3.83
CA LEU A 74 -3.91 -15.77 -4.15
C LEU A 74 -5.07 -16.23 -5.02
N SER A 75 -4.90 -17.35 -5.76
CA SER A 75 -5.95 -17.96 -6.58
C SER A 75 -7.19 -18.39 -5.78
N VAL A 76 -7.11 -18.45 -4.45
CA VAL A 76 -8.23 -18.77 -3.57
C VAL A 76 -9.02 -17.54 -3.11
N LEU A 77 -8.58 -16.34 -3.46
CA LEU A 77 -9.29 -15.11 -3.11
C LEU A 77 -10.57 -14.98 -3.95
N GLU A 78 -11.62 -14.54 -3.30
CA GLU A 78 -12.88 -14.14 -3.92
C GLU A 78 -12.90 -12.62 -4.16
N ASN A 79 -13.84 -12.17 -4.98
CA ASN A 79 -14.04 -10.74 -5.22
C ASN A 79 -14.20 -9.97 -3.90
N HIS A 80 -13.56 -8.80 -3.82
CA HIS A 80 -13.52 -7.93 -2.63
C HIS A 80 -12.74 -8.49 -1.43
N GLN A 81 -12.02 -9.59 -1.59
CA GLN A 81 -11.08 -10.06 -0.58
C GLN A 81 -9.68 -9.53 -0.83
N ALA A 82 -8.95 -9.30 0.26
CA ALA A 82 -7.56 -8.87 0.24
C ALA A 82 -6.70 -9.81 1.08
N LYS A 83 -5.45 -10.03 0.67
CA LYS A 83 -4.48 -10.84 1.39
C LYS A 83 -3.09 -10.24 1.30
N TYR A 84 -2.41 -10.17 2.44
CA TYR A 84 -0.98 -9.82 2.45
C TYR A 84 -0.16 -10.95 1.83
N SER A 85 0.85 -10.57 1.07
CA SER A 85 1.81 -11.50 0.51
C SER A 85 3.20 -10.86 0.42
N LEU A 86 4.23 -11.68 0.27
CA LEU A 86 5.61 -11.24 0.13
C LEU A 86 6.13 -11.57 -1.25
N LEU A 87 6.84 -10.65 -1.85
CA LEU A 87 7.74 -10.91 -2.95
C LEU A 87 9.11 -11.24 -2.37
N LEU A 88 9.63 -12.43 -2.67
CA LEU A 88 10.87 -12.94 -2.12
C LEU A 88 11.97 -13.06 -3.18
N SER A 89 13.21 -12.90 -2.76
CA SER A 89 14.37 -13.30 -3.56
C SER A 89 14.52 -14.84 -3.62
N ALA A 90 15.38 -15.34 -4.49
CA ALA A 90 15.68 -16.76 -4.59
C ALA A 90 16.24 -17.35 -3.28
N GLU A 91 16.87 -16.53 -2.47
CA GLU A 91 17.46 -16.88 -1.17
C GLU A 91 16.46 -16.76 0.00
N GLY A 92 15.22 -16.37 -0.28
CA GLY A 92 14.16 -16.18 0.71
C GLY A 92 14.15 -14.81 1.41
N GLY A 93 14.99 -13.87 0.98
CA GLY A 93 14.97 -12.52 1.48
C GLY A 93 13.72 -11.75 1.01
N VAL A 94 13.12 -10.95 1.87
CA VAL A 94 11.95 -10.14 1.51
C VAL A 94 12.39 -8.97 0.63
N ILE A 95 11.90 -8.94 -0.61
CA ILE A 95 12.08 -7.82 -1.53
C ILE A 95 11.02 -6.76 -1.25
N ASN A 96 9.75 -7.18 -1.12
CA ASN A 96 8.66 -6.27 -0.83
C ASN A 96 7.48 -6.98 -0.14
N LEU A 97 6.65 -6.21 0.56
CA LEU A 97 5.39 -6.64 1.17
C LEU A 97 4.23 -6.07 0.35
N HIS A 98 3.33 -6.92 -0.09
CA HIS A 98 2.18 -6.54 -0.91
C HIS A 98 0.85 -6.88 -0.25
N THR A 99 -0.16 -6.04 -0.47
CA THR A 99 -1.56 -6.39 -0.28
C THR A 99 -2.16 -6.68 -1.64
N CYS A 100 -2.65 -7.89 -1.82
CA CYS A 100 -3.31 -8.29 -3.05
C CYS A 100 -4.82 -8.23 -2.86
N THR A 101 -5.53 -7.55 -3.74
CA THR A 101 -6.99 -7.43 -3.70
C THR A 101 -7.56 -7.89 -5.04
N ILE A 102 -8.60 -8.70 -5.01
CA ILE A 102 -9.37 -9.04 -6.20
C ILE A 102 -10.55 -8.06 -6.31
N VAL A 103 -10.55 -7.29 -7.40
CA VAL A 103 -11.63 -6.37 -7.74
C VAL A 103 -12.29 -6.84 -9.03
N VAL A 104 -13.52 -7.32 -8.93
CA VAL A 104 -14.43 -7.69 -10.03
C VAL A 104 -13.77 -8.27 -11.29
N ASP A 105 -13.96 -9.56 -11.50
CA ASP A 105 -13.82 -10.28 -12.78
C ASP A 105 -12.47 -10.25 -13.54
N THR A 106 -11.33 -10.01 -12.93
CA THR A 106 -10.04 -10.27 -13.59
C THR A 106 -8.94 -9.22 -13.30
N ILE A 107 -9.14 -8.32 -12.39
CA ILE A 107 -8.11 -7.33 -12.03
C ILE A 107 -7.62 -7.63 -10.62
N ILE A 108 -6.32 -7.84 -10.48
CA ILE A 108 -5.66 -7.94 -9.18
C ILE A 108 -4.77 -6.71 -9.05
N GLU A 109 -5.08 -5.83 -8.11
CA GLU A 109 -4.36 -4.60 -7.86
C GLU A 109 -3.42 -4.77 -6.65
N PHE A 110 -2.19 -4.31 -6.79
CA PHE A 110 -1.18 -4.33 -5.75
C PHE A 110 -0.77 -2.91 -5.39
N PRO A 111 -0.99 -2.44 -4.19
CA PRO A 111 -0.20 -1.35 -3.67
C PRO A 111 1.20 -1.87 -3.31
N THR A 112 2.25 -1.26 -3.87
CA THR A 112 3.67 -1.58 -3.60
C THR A 112 4.27 -0.58 -2.65
#